data_5e40fb9d2c752787a49c614a2b33c41c
#
_entry.id   5e40fb9d2c752787a49c614a2b33c41c
#
_cell.length_a   1.000
_cell.length_b   1.000
_cell.length_c   1.000
_cell.angle_alpha   90.00
_cell.angle_beta   90.00
_cell.angle_gamma   90.00
#
_symmetry.space_group_name_H-M   'P 1'
#
loop_
_entity.id
_entity.type
_entity.pdbx_description
1 polymer ?
#
loop_
_entity_poly.entity_id
_entity_poly.type
_entity_poly.pdbx_seq_one_letter_code
_entity_poly.pdbx_strand_id
1 'polypeptide(L)'
;AKHLYENNVGHITVANRTISRAENMAKQFGADVITLAQIPEMMANADIVISSTGSTLPIIGKGMVEKALTKRKHRPMFMVDLAVPRDIEEQVSDLEDVFLYTVDDLQNIIAKNLDNRRKEAILAEGIVSEQSTSFMSWLRGLNTQDTVISYRKQCLKNRDLLLEKAMQQLAANKKPEAVIAELATKLTNKFMHAPTSAIQSAAQGGQLDRLVYLRDIFDIDNQA
;
A
#
# COMPACT_ATOMS: atom_id res chain seq x y z
N ALA A 1 27.32 18.68 -2.15
CA ALA A 1 28.23 18.32 -1.07
C ALA A 1 27.47 17.84 0.18
N LYS A 2 26.51 18.62 0.72
CA LYS A 2 25.80 18.29 1.98
C LYS A 2 25.18 16.89 1.96
N HIS A 3 24.35 16.56 0.95
CA HIS A 3 23.71 15.24 0.85
C HIS A 3 24.70 14.09 0.70
N LEU A 4 25.83 14.30 0.02
CA LEU A 4 26.87 13.28 -0.08
C LEU A 4 27.51 13.01 1.29
N TYR A 5 27.81 14.07 2.04
CA TYR A 5 28.35 13.97 3.39
C TYR A 5 27.38 13.25 4.36
N GLU A 6 26.11 13.62 4.33
CA GLU A 6 25.06 12.99 5.15
C GLU A 6 24.84 11.50 4.82
N ASN A 7 25.19 11.07 3.60
CA ASN A 7 25.13 9.68 3.14
C ASN A 7 26.48 8.95 3.22
N ASN A 8 27.39 9.42 4.08
CA ASN A 8 28.65 8.75 4.39
C ASN A 8 29.59 8.53 3.19
N VAL A 9 29.66 9.49 2.26
CA VAL A 9 30.70 9.47 1.23
C VAL A 9 32.05 9.63 1.93
N GLY A 10 32.97 8.71 1.66
CA GLY A 10 34.20 8.56 2.45
C GLY A 10 35.16 9.74 2.34
N HIS A 11 35.23 10.42 1.20
CA HIS A 11 36.13 11.52 0.95
C HIS A 11 35.56 12.51 -0.04
N ILE A 12 35.65 13.80 0.24
CA ILE A 12 35.16 14.87 -0.63
C ILE A 12 36.31 15.81 -0.94
N THR A 13 36.52 16.11 -2.22
CA THR A 13 37.46 17.12 -2.70
C THR A 13 36.69 18.22 -3.43
N VAL A 14 36.91 19.47 -3.07
CA VAL A 14 36.27 20.64 -3.67
C VAL A 14 37.25 21.38 -4.56
N ALA A 15 36.90 21.49 -5.86
CA ALA A 15 37.66 22.29 -6.82
C ALA A 15 36.94 23.61 -7.12
N ASN A 16 37.61 24.72 -7.04
CA ASN A 16 37.06 26.02 -7.42
C ASN A 16 38.13 26.93 -8.01
N ARG A 17 37.73 27.86 -8.91
CA ARG A 17 38.62 28.92 -9.40
C ARG A 17 39.12 29.82 -8.27
N THR A 18 38.28 30.07 -7.28
CA THR A 18 38.59 30.91 -6.11
C THR A 18 38.78 30.01 -4.87
N ILE A 19 40.00 29.87 -4.40
CA ILE A 19 40.36 28.98 -3.30
C ILE A 19 39.56 29.30 -2.02
N SER A 20 39.39 30.58 -1.68
CA SER A 20 38.63 30.97 -0.47
C SER A 20 37.17 30.53 -0.50
N ARG A 21 36.55 30.42 -1.66
CA ARG A 21 35.19 29.85 -1.79
C ARG A 21 35.19 28.34 -1.56
N ALA A 22 36.18 27.64 -2.09
CA ALA A 22 36.35 26.22 -1.88
C ALA A 22 36.60 25.89 -0.41
N GLU A 23 37.48 26.66 0.27
CA GLU A 23 37.78 26.51 1.72
C GLU A 23 36.52 26.70 2.58
N ASN A 24 35.72 27.72 2.28
CA ASN A 24 34.47 27.95 3.03
C ASN A 24 33.47 26.79 2.90
N MET A 25 33.40 26.13 1.75
CA MET A 25 32.61 24.94 1.54
C MET A 25 33.23 23.71 2.21
N ALA A 26 34.55 23.54 2.05
CA ALA A 26 35.30 22.41 2.58
C ALA A 26 35.24 22.31 4.12
N LYS A 27 35.31 23.44 4.80
CA LYS A 27 35.21 23.51 6.28
C LYS A 27 33.94 22.88 6.84
N GLN A 28 32.84 22.90 6.08
CA GLN A 28 31.55 22.34 6.53
C GLN A 28 31.54 20.81 6.51
N PHE A 29 32.39 20.17 5.69
CA PHE A 29 32.38 18.75 5.40
C PHE A 29 33.68 18.04 5.64
N GLY A 30 34.73 18.74 6.17
CA GLY A 30 36.06 18.19 6.29
C GLY A 30 36.70 17.80 4.95
N ALA A 31 36.34 18.53 3.86
CA ALA A 31 36.75 18.21 2.51
C ALA A 31 38.14 18.81 2.18
N ASP A 32 38.84 18.16 1.24
CA ASP A 32 40.04 18.72 0.65
C ASP A 32 39.72 19.83 -0.35
N VAL A 33 40.66 20.74 -0.53
CA VAL A 33 40.54 21.87 -1.48
C VAL A 33 41.63 21.80 -2.52
N ILE A 34 41.24 21.93 -3.77
CA ILE A 34 42.17 22.01 -4.93
C ILE A 34 41.79 23.16 -5.86
N THR A 35 42.76 23.58 -6.65
CA THR A 35 42.53 24.49 -7.80
C THR A 35 41.99 23.74 -8.99
N LEU A 36 41.39 24.44 -9.97
CA LEU A 36 40.96 23.83 -11.23
C LEU A 36 42.14 23.20 -12.00
N ALA A 37 43.33 23.74 -11.89
CA ALA A 37 44.50 23.18 -12.54
C ALA A 37 44.93 21.81 -12.00
N GLN A 38 44.55 21.47 -10.79
CA GLN A 38 44.84 20.19 -10.15
C GLN A 38 43.81 19.10 -10.42
N ILE A 39 42.69 19.45 -11.06
CA ILE A 39 41.62 18.49 -11.40
C ILE A 39 42.18 17.27 -12.16
N PRO A 40 43.03 17.38 -13.19
CA PRO A 40 43.51 16.23 -13.96
C PRO A 40 44.27 15.21 -13.12
N GLU A 41 44.95 15.66 -12.09
CA GLU A 41 45.72 14.79 -11.19
C GLU A 41 44.83 14.07 -10.19
N MET A 42 43.85 14.79 -9.64
CA MET A 42 42.95 14.27 -8.59
C MET A 42 41.83 13.40 -9.17
N MET A 43 41.45 13.61 -10.43
CA MET A 43 40.33 12.91 -11.06
C MET A 43 40.50 11.39 -11.05
N ALA A 44 41.72 10.88 -11.13
CA ALA A 44 42.00 9.44 -11.07
C ALA A 44 41.57 8.80 -9.73
N ASN A 45 41.45 9.58 -8.66
CA ASN A 45 41.05 9.13 -7.32
C ASN A 45 39.54 9.29 -7.07
N ALA A 46 38.82 10.02 -7.93
CA ALA A 46 37.40 10.28 -7.75
C ALA A 46 36.55 9.17 -8.39
N ASP A 47 35.64 8.59 -7.63
CA ASP A 47 34.63 7.65 -8.17
C ASP A 47 33.38 8.41 -8.66
N ILE A 48 33.13 9.59 -8.07
CA ILE A 48 32.02 10.47 -8.44
C ILE A 48 32.57 11.86 -8.70
N VAL A 49 32.23 12.46 -9.84
CA VAL A 49 32.56 13.84 -10.20
C VAL A 49 31.27 14.61 -10.43
N ILE A 50 31.09 15.72 -9.72
CA ILE A 50 29.93 16.60 -9.89
C ILE A 50 30.45 17.98 -10.29
N SER A 51 30.03 18.47 -11.43
CA SER A 51 30.33 19.82 -11.89
C SER A 51 29.11 20.72 -11.88
N SER A 52 29.31 21.97 -11.48
CA SER A 52 28.26 22.99 -11.41
C SER A 52 28.92 24.36 -11.38
N THR A 53 29.52 24.77 -12.50
CA THR A 53 30.18 26.08 -12.60
C THR A 53 29.41 27.02 -13.54
N GLY A 54 29.81 28.27 -13.60
CA GLY A 54 29.33 29.24 -14.57
C GLY A 54 30.32 29.44 -15.74
N SER A 55 31.12 28.44 -16.06
CA SER A 55 32.04 28.53 -17.21
C SER A 55 31.25 28.51 -18.52
N THR A 56 31.73 29.32 -19.46
CA THR A 56 31.17 29.33 -20.82
C THR A 56 31.78 28.26 -21.73
N LEU A 57 32.87 27.64 -21.27
CA LEU A 57 33.57 26.56 -22.00
C LEU A 57 33.71 25.35 -21.05
N PRO A 58 33.69 24.13 -21.61
CA PRO A 58 33.93 22.93 -20.84
C PRO A 58 35.26 22.97 -20.08
N ILE A 59 35.23 22.55 -18.84
CA ILE A 59 36.39 22.48 -17.94
C ILE A 59 36.99 21.07 -17.95
N ILE A 60 36.16 20.07 -18.21
CA ILE A 60 36.52 18.65 -18.20
C ILE A 60 36.37 18.10 -19.61
N GLY A 61 37.51 17.88 -20.26
CA GLY A 61 37.57 17.35 -21.63
C GLY A 61 37.75 15.82 -21.66
N LYS A 62 37.39 15.18 -22.77
CA LYS A 62 37.51 13.74 -23.00
C LYS A 62 38.92 13.22 -22.70
N GLY A 63 39.96 13.88 -23.24
CA GLY A 63 41.36 13.45 -23.03
C GLY A 63 41.82 13.51 -21.56
N MET A 64 41.23 14.37 -20.73
CA MET A 64 41.46 14.41 -19.29
C MET A 64 40.89 13.17 -18.61
N VAL A 65 39.66 12.83 -18.95
CA VAL A 65 38.94 11.65 -18.38
C VAL A 65 39.61 10.35 -18.82
N GLU A 66 40.00 10.20 -20.09
CA GLU A 66 40.74 9.04 -20.60
C GLU A 66 42.03 8.78 -19.79
N LYS A 67 42.82 9.84 -19.58
CA LYS A 67 44.05 9.74 -18.73
C LYS A 67 43.73 9.34 -17.30
N ALA A 68 42.67 9.85 -16.75
CA ALA A 68 42.22 9.45 -15.40
C ALA A 68 41.79 7.98 -15.35
N LEU A 69 40.99 7.53 -16.32
CA LEU A 69 40.55 6.13 -16.45
C LEU A 69 41.76 5.16 -16.55
N THR A 70 42.74 5.50 -17.38
CA THR A 70 43.96 4.70 -17.50
C THR A 70 44.68 4.56 -16.16
N LYS A 71 44.86 5.69 -15.43
CA LYS A 71 45.50 5.67 -14.10
C LYS A 71 44.72 4.87 -13.06
N ARG A 72 43.39 4.90 -13.13
CA ARG A 72 42.51 4.16 -12.19
C ARG A 72 42.23 2.70 -12.64
N LYS A 73 42.94 2.20 -13.67
CA LYS A 73 42.79 0.86 -14.22
C LYS A 73 41.36 0.55 -14.66
N HIS A 74 40.75 1.48 -15.36
CA HIS A 74 39.39 1.37 -15.90
C HIS A 74 38.30 1.11 -14.85
N ARG A 75 38.50 1.51 -13.60
CA ARG A 75 37.40 1.51 -12.63
C ARG A 75 36.36 2.52 -13.05
N PRO A 76 35.06 2.15 -13.08
CA PRO A 76 34.01 3.05 -13.51
C PRO A 76 33.99 4.39 -12.78
N MET A 77 33.61 5.44 -13.49
CA MET A 77 33.46 6.80 -12.98
C MET A 77 32.05 7.32 -13.24
N PHE A 78 31.40 7.80 -12.18
CA PHE A 78 30.10 8.43 -12.27
C PHE A 78 30.27 9.95 -12.36
N MET A 79 29.74 10.58 -13.40
CA MET A 79 29.89 12.01 -13.65
C MET A 79 28.51 12.68 -13.76
N VAL A 80 28.34 13.81 -13.09
CA VAL A 80 27.10 14.60 -13.12
C VAL A 80 27.43 16.03 -13.50
N ASP A 81 26.92 16.48 -14.64
CA ASP A 81 27.04 17.86 -15.07
C ASP A 81 25.74 18.63 -14.81
N LEU A 82 25.80 19.52 -13.82
CA LEU A 82 24.70 20.39 -13.42
C LEU A 82 24.84 21.81 -14.00
N ALA A 83 25.88 22.05 -14.82
CA ALA A 83 26.16 23.37 -15.38
C ALA A 83 25.37 23.66 -16.65
N VAL A 84 25.03 24.94 -16.80
CA VAL A 84 24.46 25.49 -18.05
C VAL A 84 25.21 26.78 -18.35
N PRO A 85 26.03 26.83 -19.44
CA PRO A 85 26.40 25.75 -20.37
C PRO A 85 27.16 24.59 -19.67
N ARG A 86 27.32 23.44 -20.38
CA ARG A 86 27.96 22.23 -19.84
C ARG A 86 29.43 22.45 -19.47
N ASP A 87 29.83 21.93 -18.31
CA ASP A 87 31.21 21.90 -17.84
C ASP A 87 32.01 20.70 -18.38
N ILE A 88 31.33 19.65 -18.80
CA ILE A 88 31.91 18.39 -19.30
C ILE A 88 31.63 18.26 -20.81
N GLU A 89 32.68 17.96 -21.56
CA GLU A 89 32.53 17.70 -23.02
C GLU A 89 31.58 16.52 -23.27
N GLU A 90 30.71 16.65 -24.29
CA GLU A 90 29.72 15.63 -24.63
C GLU A 90 30.37 14.28 -24.98
N GLN A 91 31.52 14.35 -25.66
CA GLN A 91 32.29 13.17 -26.05
C GLN A 91 32.83 12.34 -24.89
N VAL A 92 32.74 12.81 -23.66
CA VAL A 92 33.05 12.04 -22.45
C VAL A 92 32.04 10.87 -22.27
N SER A 93 30.82 11.04 -22.76
CA SER A 93 29.79 9.99 -22.72
C SER A 93 30.09 8.77 -23.61
N ASP A 94 31.03 8.92 -24.59
CA ASP A 94 31.45 7.82 -25.46
C ASP A 94 32.40 6.83 -24.77
N LEU A 95 32.92 7.17 -23.58
CA LEU A 95 33.86 6.32 -22.83
C LEU A 95 33.10 5.21 -22.07
N GLU A 96 33.50 3.95 -22.32
CA GLU A 96 32.80 2.77 -21.76
C GLU A 96 32.74 2.74 -20.22
N ASP A 97 33.77 3.30 -19.55
CA ASP A 97 33.86 3.29 -18.09
C ASP A 97 33.34 4.59 -17.45
N VAL A 98 32.54 5.40 -18.17
CA VAL A 98 31.96 6.65 -17.68
C VAL A 98 30.45 6.63 -17.77
N PHE A 99 29.81 6.98 -16.67
CA PHE A 99 28.39 7.22 -16.61
C PHE A 99 28.14 8.72 -16.46
N LEU A 100 27.96 9.42 -17.58
CA LEU A 100 27.71 10.87 -17.60
C LEU A 100 26.21 11.15 -17.57
N TYR A 101 25.78 11.94 -16.59
CA TYR A 101 24.41 12.44 -16.47
C TYR A 101 24.40 13.97 -16.49
N THR A 102 23.45 14.51 -17.25
CA THR A 102 23.17 15.94 -17.32
C THR A 102 21.95 16.30 -16.48
N VAL A 103 21.66 17.60 -16.34
CA VAL A 103 20.43 18.08 -15.67
C VAL A 103 19.18 17.48 -16.33
N ASP A 104 19.15 17.39 -17.66
CA ASP A 104 18.01 16.87 -18.40
C ASP A 104 17.80 15.36 -18.13
N ASP A 105 18.89 14.59 -18.06
CA ASP A 105 18.83 13.16 -17.71
C ASP A 105 18.28 12.95 -16.30
N LEU A 106 18.71 13.78 -15.34
CA LEU A 106 18.20 13.71 -13.97
C LEU A 106 16.72 14.07 -13.88
N GLN A 107 16.26 15.06 -14.65
CA GLN A 107 14.84 15.40 -14.72
C GLN A 107 14.00 14.23 -15.26
N ASN A 108 14.47 13.56 -16.31
CA ASN A 108 13.80 12.39 -16.87
C ASN A 108 13.73 11.22 -15.87
N ILE A 109 14.81 10.97 -15.13
CA ILE A 109 14.85 9.94 -14.08
C ILE A 109 13.83 10.27 -12.96
N ILE A 110 13.80 11.54 -12.53
CA ILE A 110 12.84 12.00 -11.50
C ILE A 110 11.41 11.83 -11.99
N ALA A 111 11.09 12.23 -13.21
CA ALA A 111 9.76 12.09 -13.79
C ALA A 111 9.33 10.62 -13.85
N LYS A 112 10.20 9.72 -14.30
CA LYS A 112 9.96 8.28 -14.35
C LYS A 112 9.74 7.68 -12.94
N ASN A 113 10.53 8.10 -11.97
CA ASN A 113 10.38 7.64 -10.58
C ASN A 113 9.07 8.11 -9.95
N LEU A 114 8.63 9.34 -10.24
CA LEU A 114 7.33 9.86 -9.80
C LEU A 114 6.17 9.09 -10.42
N ASP A 115 6.25 8.75 -11.71
CA ASP A 115 5.23 7.94 -12.38
C ASP A 115 5.14 6.53 -11.78
N ASN A 116 6.28 5.88 -11.54
CA ASN A 116 6.32 4.58 -10.87
C ASN A 116 5.70 4.65 -9.46
N ARG A 117 6.04 5.67 -8.67
CA ARG A 117 5.44 5.86 -7.32
C ARG A 117 3.94 6.07 -7.38
N ARG A 118 3.42 6.78 -8.40
CA ARG A 118 1.97 6.93 -8.60
C ARG A 118 1.30 5.59 -8.90
N LYS A 119 1.89 4.76 -9.74
CA LYS A 119 1.38 3.41 -10.04
C LYS A 119 1.34 2.53 -8.80
N GLU A 120 2.41 2.53 -8.01
CA GLU A 120 2.46 1.80 -6.73
C GLU A 120 1.41 2.31 -5.74
N ALA A 121 1.19 3.63 -5.66
CA ALA A 121 0.17 4.22 -4.80
C ALA A 121 -1.25 3.75 -5.18
N ILE A 122 -1.57 3.70 -6.48
CA ILE A 122 -2.87 3.20 -6.97
C ILE A 122 -3.07 1.73 -6.58
N LEU A 123 -2.04 0.90 -6.70
CA LEU A 123 -2.09 -0.51 -6.28
C LEU A 123 -2.33 -0.62 -4.76
N ALA A 124 -1.63 0.19 -3.97
CA ALA A 124 -1.80 0.23 -2.52
C ALA A 124 -3.23 0.67 -2.11
N GLU A 125 -3.79 1.68 -2.77
CA GLU A 125 -5.18 2.12 -2.55
C GLU A 125 -6.18 0.99 -2.87
N GLY A 126 -5.94 0.20 -3.92
CA GLY A 126 -6.74 -0.98 -4.23
C GLY A 126 -6.75 -2.00 -3.08
N ILE A 127 -5.58 -2.32 -2.54
CA ILE A 127 -5.44 -3.24 -1.39
C ILE A 127 -6.18 -2.71 -0.16
N VAL A 128 -6.01 -1.42 0.16
CA VAL A 128 -6.69 -0.78 1.30
C VAL A 128 -8.20 -0.84 1.13
N SER A 129 -8.73 -0.57 -0.05
CA SER A 129 -10.17 -0.62 -0.35
C SER A 129 -10.73 -2.02 -0.16
N GLU A 130 -10.05 -3.04 -0.68
CA GLU A 130 -10.45 -4.45 -0.54
C GLU A 130 -10.46 -4.89 0.93
N GLN A 131 -9.38 -4.60 1.67
CA GLN A 131 -9.27 -4.95 3.08
C GLN A 131 -10.30 -4.20 3.94
N SER A 132 -10.57 -2.92 3.63
CA SER A 132 -11.62 -2.14 4.29
C SER A 132 -13.00 -2.75 4.07
N THR A 133 -13.31 -3.16 2.85
CA THR A 133 -14.58 -3.82 2.51
C THR A 133 -14.74 -5.14 3.26
N SER A 134 -13.70 -5.95 3.28
CA SER A 134 -13.64 -7.22 4.00
C SER A 134 -13.82 -7.04 5.51
N PHE A 135 -13.14 -6.05 6.09
CA PHE A 135 -13.28 -5.70 7.50
C PHE A 135 -14.69 -5.24 7.85
N MET A 136 -15.30 -4.38 7.02
CA MET A 136 -16.67 -3.93 7.24
C MET A 136 -17.70 -5.06 7.11
N SER A 137 -17.44 -6.04 6.23
CA SER A 137 -18.27 -7.24 6.14
C SER A 137 -18.15 -8.11 7.39
N TRP A 138 -16.94 -8.34 7.87
CA TRP A 138 -16.66 -9.06 9.12
C TRP A 138 -17.30 -8.36 10.32
N LEU A 139 -17.17 -7.04 10.43
CA LEU A 139 -17.76 -6.26 11.54
C LEU A 139 -19.28 -6.35 11.56
N ARG A 140 -19.93 -6.32 10.38
CA ARG A 140 -21.38 -6.55 10.27
C ARG A 140 -21.76 -7.96 10.72
N GLY A 141 -20.93 -8.95 10.40
CA GLY A 141 -21.12 -10.34 10.84
C GLY A 141 -21.08 -10.49 12.37
N LEU A 142 -20.20 -9.78 13.07
CA LEU A 142 -20.12 -9.81 14.54
C LEU A 142 -21.42 -9.35 15.20
N ASN A 143 -22.04 -8.29 14.70
CA ASN A 143 -23.31 -7.77 15.26
C ASN A 143 -24.51 -8.71 15.07
N THR A 144 -24.41 -9.70 14.16
CA THR A 144 -25.48 -10.65 13.91
C THR A 144 -25.38 -11.91 14.77
N GLN A 145 -24.21 -12.23 15.34
CA GLN A 145 -24.02 -13.42 16.19
C GLN A 145 -24.94 -13.41 17.42
N ASP A 146 -25.06 -12.28 18.09
CA ASP A 146 -25.93 -12.13 19.28
C ASP A 146 -27.39 -12.36 18.94
N THR A 147 -27.83 -11.93 17.76
CA THR A 147 -29.19 -12.16 17.25
C THR A 147 -29.46 -13.64 17.04
N VAL A 148 -28.53 -14.35 16.38
CA VAL A 148 -28.66 -15.81 16.14
C VAL A 148 -28.68 -16.59 17.45
N ILE A 149 -27.77 -16.25 18.38
CA ILE A 149 -27.71 -16.88 19.71
C ILE A 149 -29.02 -16.64 20.49
N SER A 150 -29.52 -15.42 20.47
CA SER A 150 -30.77 -15.03 21.13
C SER A 150 -31.96 -15.77 20.57
N TYR A 151 -32.07 -15.86 19.24
CA TYR A 151 -33.12 -16.62 18.58
C TYR A 151 -33.08 -18.13 18.94
N ARG A 152 -31.89 -18.74 18.88
CA ARG A 152 -31.72 -20.15 19.27
C ARG A 152 -32.12 -20.40 20.73
N LYS A 153 -31.70 -19.53 21.65
CA LYS A 153 -32.08 -19.60 23.07
C LYS A 153 -33.61 -19.55 23.22
N GLN A 154 -34.28 -18.68 22.49
CA GLN A 154 -35.73 -18.57 22.51
C GLN A 154 -36.43 -19.84 21.97
N CYS A 155 -35.92 -20.41 20.89
CA CYS A 155 -36.46 -21.69 20.37
C CYS A 155 -36.31 -22.82 21.36
N LEU A 156 -35.13 -22.96 21.98
CA LEU A 156 -34.89 -23.97 23.01
C LEU A 156 -35.80 -23.79 24.21
N LYS A 157 -35.98 -22.58 24.73
CA LYS A 157 -36.88 -22.27 25.81
C LYS A 157 -38.33 -22.65 25.49
N ASN A 158 -38.80 -22.40 24.29
CA ASN A 158 -40.15 -22.79 23.85
C ASN A 158 -40.30 -24.32 23.80
N ARG A 159 -39.27 -25.03 23.29
CA ARG A 159 -39.24 -26.51 23.29
C ARG A 159 -39.36 -27.06 24.70
N ASP A 160 -38.52 -26.58 25.61
CA ASP A 160 -38.41 -27.11 26.97
C ASP A 160 -39.73 -26.91 27.75
N LEU A 161 -40.35 -25.73 27.60
CA LEU A 161 -41.67 -25.46 28.19
C LEU A 161 -42.77 -26.40 27.69
N LEU A 162 -42.77 -26.70 26.39
CA LEU A 162 -43.80 -27.60 25.78
C LEU A 162 -43.51 -29.05 26.14
N LEU A 163 -42.23 -29.45 26.18
CA LEU A 163 -41.81 -30.79 26.63
C LEU A 163 -42.18 -31.04 28.09
N GLU A 164 -41.92 -30.08 28.99
CA GLU A 164 -42.31 -30.19 30.39
C GLU A 164 -43.80 -30.40 30.54
N LYS A 165 -44.64 -29.65 29.83
CA LYS A 165 -46.09 -29.83 29.83
C LYS A 165 -46.50 -31.20 29.29
N ALA A 166 -45.83 -31.70 28.26
CA ALA A 166 -46.10 -33.03 27.71
C ALA A 166 -45.77 -34.13 28.74
N MET A 167 -44.62 -34.01 29.42
CA MET A 167 -44.23 -34.93 30.49
C MET A 167 -45.21 -34.94 31.68
N GLN A 168 -45.70 -33.77 32.09
CA GLN A 168 -46.74 -33.65 33.12
C GLN A 168 -48.03 -34.33 32.68
N GLN A 169 -48.43 -34.23 31.41
CA GLN A 169 -49.64 -34.89 30.89
C GLN A 169 -49.48 -36.42 30.85
N LEU A 170 -48.29 -36.92 30.49
CA LEU A 170 -47.97 -38.35 30.57
C LEU A 170 -48.03 -38.87 31.97
N ALA A 171 -47.45 -38.12 32.96
CA ALA A 171 -47.52 -38.46 34.39
C ALA A 171 -48.95 -38.47 34.91
N ALA A 172 -49.88 -37.71 34.33
CA ALA A 172 -51.30 -37.70 34.62
C ALA A 172 -52.09 -38.79 33.88
N ASN A 173 -51.40 -39.82 33.35
CA ASN A 173 -51.99 -40.96 32.64
C ASN A 173 -52.80 -40.61 31.38
N LYS A 174 -52.54 -39.48 30.69
CA LYS A 174 -53.09 -39.23 29.38
C LYS A 174 -52.51 -40.18 28.33
N LYS A 175 -53.29 -40.52 27.29
CA LYS A 175 -52.83 -41.37 26.19
C LYS A 175 -51.56 -40.81 25.53
N PRO A 176 -50.46 -41.57 25.45
CA PRO A 176 -49.21 -41.08 24.90
C PRO A 176 -49.34 -40.54 23.46
N GLU A 177 -50.15 -41.19 22.60
CA GLU A 177 -50.36 -40.76 21.21
C GLU A 177 -50.97 -39.35 21.13
N ALA A 178 -51.97 -39.09 22.03
CA ALA A 178 -52.61 -37.78 22.09
C ALA A 178 -51.63 -36.69 22.61
N VAL A 179 -50.78 -37.01 23.58
CA VAL A 179 -49.78 -36.08 24.14
C VAL A 179 -48.71 -35.75 23.08
N ILE A 180 -48.23 -36.74 22.33
CA ILE A 180 -47.28 -36.54 21.24
C ILE A 180 -47.88 -35.68 20.13
N ALA A 181 -49.09 -35.97 19.68
CA ALA A 181 -49.78 -35.18 18.67
C ALA A 181 -50.01 -33.73 19.11
N GLU A 182 -50.40 -33.53 20.37
CA GLU A 182 -50.56 -32.18 20.95
C GLU A 182 -49.23 -31.44 21.03
N LEU A 183 -48.16 -32.12 21.47
CA LEU A 183 -46.80 -31.53 21.52
C LEU A 183 -46.31 -31.10 20.17
N ALA A 184 -46.42 -31.99 19.14
CA ALA A 184 -46.02 -31.68 17.77
C ALA A 184 -46.78 -30.47 17.22
N THR A 185 -48.11 -30.44 17.38
CA THR A 185 -48.96 -29.34 16.94
C THR A 185 -48.60 -28.02 17.62
N LYS A 186 -48.44 -28.03 18.96
CA LYS A 186 -48.09 -26.81 19.70
C LYS A 186 -46.70 -26.31 19.38
N LEU A 187 -45.71 -27.19 19.17
CA LEU A 187 -44.36 -26.85 18.78
C LEU A 187 -44.33 -26.20 17.40
N THR A 188 -44.98 -26.84 16.44
CA THR A 188 -45.11 -26.30 15.07
C THR A 188 -45.77 -24.92 15.04
N ASN A 189 -46.90 -24.77 15.74
CA ASN A 189 -47.59 -23.48 15.82
C ASN A 189 -46.75 -22.41 16.48
N LYS A 190 -45.95 -22.75 17.49
CA LYS A 190 -45.07 -21.84 18.19
C LYS A 190 -43.94 -21.31 17.28
N PHE A 191 -43.38 -22.18 16.43
CA PHE A 191 -42.36 -21.80 15.47
C PHE A 191 -42.92 -21.04 14.24
N MET A 192 -44.12 -21.40 13.77
CA MET A 192 -44.75 -20.72 12.64
C MET A 192 -45.32 -19.34 13.01
N HIS A 193 -45.62 -19.07 14.28
CA HIS A 193 -46.30 -17.84 14.68
C HIS A 193 -45.53 -16.55 14.28
N ALA A 194 -44.26 -16.45 14.61
CA ALA A 194 -43.46 -15.26 14.32
C ALA A 194 -43.26 -15.04 12.81
N PRO A 195 -42.85 -16.04 12.01
CA PRO A 195 -42.81 -15.94 10.55
C PRO A 195 -44.15 -15.54 9.92
N THR A 196 -45.23 -16.19 10.28
CA THR A 196 -46.56 -15.90 9.72
C THR A 196 -47.01 -14.47 10.04
N SER A 197 -46.79 -14.02 11.28
CA SER A 197 -47.10 -12.64 11.68
C SER A 197 -46.24 -11.62 10.90
N ALA A 198 -44.97 -11.92 10.66
CA ALA A 198 -44.07 -11.06 9.89
C ALA A 198 -44.52 -10.93 8.43
N ILE A 199 -44.94 -12.05 7.80
CA ILE A 199 -45.45 -12.09 6.44
C ILE A 199 -46.76 -11.29 6.32
N GLN A 200 -47.70 -11.51 7.26
CA GLN A 200 -48.96 -10.79 7.28
C GLN A 200 -48.78 -9.28 7.48
N SER A 201 -47.88 -8.89 8.41
CA SER A 201 -47.59 -7.48 8.64
C SER A 201 -46.95 -6.81 7.44
N ALA A 202 -46.06 -7.50 6.74
CA ALA A 202 -45.45 -6.99 5.51
C ALA A 202 -46.47 -6.84 4.38
N ALA A 203 -47.36 -7.80 4.24
CA ALA A 203 -48.44 -7.74 3.25
C ALA A 203 -49.41 -6.59 3.51
N GLN A 204 -49.89 -6.43 4.74
CA GLN A 204 -50.79 -5.35 5.14
C GLN A 204 -50.18 -3.96 5.01
N GLY A 205 -48.84 -3.86 5.28
CA GLY A 205 -48.08 -2.62 5.14
C GLY A 205 -47.66 -2.29 3.72
N GLY A 206 -47.96 -3.10 2.71
CA GLY A 206 -47.55 -2.89 1.32
C GLY A 206 -46.03 -2.99 1.09
N GLN A 207 -45.29 -3.65 2.00
CA GLN A 207 -43.84 -3.76 1.95
C GLN A 207 -43.39 -4.91 1.05
N LEU A 208 -43.49 -4.72 -0.27
CA LEU A 208 -43.20 -5.75 -1.26
C LEU A 208 -41.80 -6.33 -1.18
N ASP A 209 -40.79 -5.49 -1.02
CA ASP A 209 -39.38 -5.92 -0.88
C ASP A 209 -39.18 -6.85 0.32
N ARG A 210 -39.85 -6.54 1.44
CA ARG A 210 -39.81 -7.37 2.65
C ARG A 210 -40.51 -8.70 2.47
N LEU A 211 -41.61 -8.73 1.68
CA LEU A 211 -42.30 -9.97 1.33
C LEU A 211 -41.41 -10.87 0.46
N VAL A 212 -40.75 -10.30 -0.55
CA VAL A 212 -39.82 -11.06 -1.41
C VAL A 212 -38.70 -11.65 -0.55
N TYR A 213 -38.09 -10.87 0.33
CA TYR A 213 -37.05 -11.32 1.22
C TYR A 213 -37.51 -12.45 2.19
N LEU A 214 -38.71 -12.34 2.76
CA LEU A 214 -39.27 -13.38 3.63
C LEU A 214 -39.60 -14.67 2.87
N ARG A 215 -40.04 -14.57 1.61
CA ARG A 215 -40.25 -15.75 0.74
C ARG A 215 -38.94 -16.49 0.49
N ASP A 216 -37.88 -15.75 0.17
CA ASP A 216 -36.54 -16.30 -0.07
C ASP A 216 -36.00 -17.01 1.19
N ILE A 217 -36.09 -16.36 2.36
CA ILE A 217 -35.62 -16.95 3.64
C ILE A 217 -36.35 -18.27 3.98
N PHE A 218 -37.65 -18.36 3.70
CA PHE A 218 -38.45 -19.52 4.07
C PHE A 218 -38.65 -20.51 2.92
N ASP A 219 -37.93 -20.33 1.80
CA ASP A 219 -37.97 -21.17 0.61
C ASP A 219 -39.44 -21.41 0.14
N ILE A 220 -40.22 -20.33 0.14
CA ILE A 220 -41.64 -20.39 -0.31
C ILE A 220 -41.69 -20.12 -1.80
N ASP A 221 -41.85 -21.17 -2.59
CA ASP A 221 -41.99 -21.09 -4.04
C ASP A 221 -43.16 -20.16 -4.46
N ASN A 222 -42.89 -19.35 -5.49
CA ASN A 222 -43.95 -18.60 -6.18
C ASN A 222 -44.84 -19.59 -7.01
N GLN A 223 -45.65 -20.40 -6.36
CA GLN A 223 -46.75 -21.09 -7.01
C GLN A 223 -47.92 -20.10 -7.12
N ALA A 224 -47.92 -19.35 -8.20
CA ALA A 224 -49.09 -18.60 -8.66
C ALA A 224 -49.44 -19.03 -10.05
#